data_68fd47caf44920b2958ee7f5f6d91701
#
_entry.id   68fd47caf44920b2958ee7f5f6d91701
#
_cell.length_a   1.000
_cell.length_b   1.000
_cell.length_c   1.000
_cell.angle_alpha   90.00
_cell.angle_beta   90.00
_cell.angle_gamma   90.00
#
_symmetry.space_group_name_H-M   'P 1'
#
loop_
_entity.id
_entity.type
_entity.pdbx_description
1 polymer ?
#
loop_
_entity_poly.entity_id
_entity_poly.type
_entity_poly.pdbx_seq_one_letter_code
_entity_poly.pdbx_strand_id
1 'polypeptide(L)'
;MNTPLSIQERVTVCVAMSLLFASSPVFAQLSRQGGLTPLRGNTQPGAAVRSDKSDKEAKVAIRRMPPPGKTAMVRTPEFSVNVQNTMPKTSKKPREWALFEVKYETDAKWMDELTFNYYVMTKCKNDEGKDAFSFYTTTIRYIDVPKGEHMSCVAIPPSLVERYGEPVALALEVTGKDGSVLASESPAGGLTMPKEWWKDSKVLDNPSVTRRNGLVDRSKTPFALVNVDDYEVVQ
;
A
#
# COMPACT_ATOMS: atom_id res chain seq x y z
N MET A 1 -41.81 37.11 22.09
CA MET A 1 -41.20 37.99 21.08
C MET A 1 -39.74 38.17 21.45
N ASN A 2 -38.84 37.34 20.96
CA ASN A 2 -37.40 37.53 21.09
C ASN A 2 -36.75 36.91 19.84
N THR A 3 -36.22 37.80 19.02
CA THR A 3 -35.47 37.49 17.79
C THR A 3 -34.02 37.17 18.14
N PRO A 4 -33.38 36.17 17.52
CA PRO A 4 -31.95 35.97 17.66
C PRO A 4 -31.16 36.76 16.62
N LEU A 5 -30.02 37.29 17.10
CA LEU A 5 -29.03 38.04 16.37
C LEU A 5 -28.21 37.16 15.42
N SER A 6 -27.98 37.67 14.23
CA SER A 6 -27.10 37.12 13.21
C SER A 6 -25.62 37.33 13.58
N ILE A 7 -24.81 36.28 13.46
CA ILE A 7 -23.35 36.35 13.55
C ILE A 7 -22.80 36.45 12.12
N GLN A 8 -22.18 37.63 11.86
CA GLN A 8 -21.49 37.93 10.63
C GLN A 8 -20.14 37.18 10.54
N GLU A 9 -19.91 36.69 9.37
CA GLU A 9 -18.65 36.09 8.90
C GLU A 9 -17.49 37.09 8.96
N ARG A 10 -16.37 36.61 9.47
CA ARG A 10 -15.06 37.24 9.26
C ARG A 10 -14.18 36.32 8.44
N VAL A 11 -14.07 36.65 7.16
CA VAL A 11 -13.09 36.11 6.26
C VAL A 11 -11.75 36.77 6.51
N THR A 12 -10.78 36.02 6.99
CA THR A 12 -9.40 36.46 7.11
C THR A 12 -8.60 35.92 5.96
N VAL A 13 -8.22 36.77 5.02
CA VAL A 13 -7.33 36.46 3.91
C VAL A 13 -5.89 36.55 4.41
N CYS A 14 -5.18 35.42 4.46
CA CYS A 14 -3.73 35.40 4.64
C CYS A 14 -3.04 35.32 3.27
N VAL A 15 -2.38 36.42 2.93
CA VAL A 15 -1.47 36.50 1.79
C VAL A 15 -0.14 35.88 2.19
N ALA A 16 0.25 34.77 1.57
CA ALA A 16 1.56 34.17 1.74
C ALA A 16 2.53 34.71 0.69
N MET A 17 3.58 35.32 1.20
CA MET A 17 4.68 35.90 0.43
C MET A 17 5.73 34.83 0.17
N SER A 18 5.95 34.48 -1.10
CA SER A 18 6.95 33.53 -1.55
C SER A 18 8.32 34.19 -1.63
N LEU A 19 9.29 33.70 -0.87
CA LEU A 19 10.71 34.01 -1.04
C LEU A 19 11.42 32.84 -1.76
N LEU A 20 11.87 33.15 -2.96
CA LEU A 20 12.76 32.32 -3.78
C LEU A 20 14.18 32.43 -3.24
N PHE A 21 14.77 31.34 -2.80
CA PHE A 21 16.21 31.18 -2.67
C PHE A 21 16.73 30.17 -3.68
N ALA A 22 17.39 30.70 -4.69
CA ALA A 22 18.22 29.93 -5.60
C ALA A 22 19.63 29.85 -5.00
N SER A 23 20.11 28.62 -4.71
CA SER A 23 21.51 28.35 -4.43
C SER A 23 21.98 27.15 -5.24
N SER A 24 22.80 27.43 -6.24
CA SER A 24 23.51 26.45 -7.04
C SER A 24 24.81 26.01 -6.32
N PRO A 25 25.14 24.74 -6.20
CA PRO A 25 26.49 24.33 -5.87
C PRO A 25 27.32 24.15 -7.14
N VAL A 26 28.42 24.90 -7.21
CA VAL A 26 29.50 24.74 -8.14
C VAL A 26 30.31 23.50 -7.77
N PHE A 27 30.31 22.49 -8.62
CA PHE A 27 31.26 21.37 -8.52
C PHE A 27 32.55 21.71 -9.24
N ALA A 28 33.62 21.84 -8.46
CA ALA A 28 34.98 21.98 -8.96
C ALA A 28 35.48 20.65 -9.53
N GLN A 29 35.81 20.63 -10.81
CA GLN A 29 36.56 19.56 -11.46
C GLN A 29 38.00 19.61 -11.06
N LEU A 30 38.51 18.56 -10.43
CA LEU A 30 39.91 18.34 -10.23
C LEU A 30 40.43 17.39 -11.31
N SER A 31 41.03 17.97 -12.36
CA SER A 31 41.76 17.22 -13.39
C SER A 31 43.10 16.82 -12.82
N ARG A 32 43.41 15.52 -12.73
CA ARG A 32 44.77 15.00 -12.59
C ARG A 32 45.17 14.31 -13.90
N GLN A 33 46.01 15.02 -14.64
CA GLN A 33 46.82 14.43 -15.67
C GLN A 33 47.96 13.63 -15.03
N GLY A 34 48.13 12.42 -15.45
CA GLY A 34 49.32 11.60 -15.18
C GLY A 34 49.42 10.59 -16.32
N GLY A 35 50.38 10.84 -17.18
CA GLY A 35 50.60 10.12 -18.42
C GLY A 35 51.44 8.88 -18.28
N LEU A 36 51.62 8.22 -19.46
CA LEU A 36 52.65 7.24 -19.89
C LEU A 36 52.29 5.79 -19.55
N THR A 37 52.32 4.83 -20.42
CA THR A 37 53.05 4.55 -21.67
C THR A 37 52.37 3.39 -22.38
N PRO A 38 52.52 3.17 -23.70
CA PRO A 38 51.88 2.07 -24.41
C PRO A 38 52.72 0.79 -24.32
N LEU A 39 52.15 -0.30 -23.85
CA LEU A 39 52.66 -1.64 -24.05
C LEU A 39 51.79 -2.40 -25.04
N ARG A 40 52.45 -2.73 -26.11
CA ARG A 40 52.10 -3.44 -27.32
C ARG A 40 51.65 -4.87 -27.03
N GLY A 41 50.52 -5.24 -27.62
CA GLY A 41 50.33 -6.55 -28.22
C GLY A 41 49.88 -7.69 -27.33
N ASN A 42 48.61 -8.03 -27.43
CA ASN A 42 48.22 -9.38 -27.84
C ASN A 42 46.74 -9.39 -28.30
N THR A 43 46.57 -9.58 -29.60
CA THR A 43 45.29 -9.93 -30.19
C THR A 43 44.92 -11.33 -29.77
N GLN A 44 43.89 -11.44 -28.93
CA GLN A 44 43.20 -12.70 -28.70
C GLN A 44 41.74 -12.54 -29.18
N PRO A 45 41.27 -13.44 -30.07
CA PRO A 45 39.95 -13.28 -30.66
C PRO A 45 38.86 -13.75 -29.72
N GLY A 46 37.83 -12.96 -29.62
CA GLY A 46 36.49 -13.45 -29.42
C GLY A 46 36.16 -14.17 -28.13
N ALA A 47 36.14 -13.47 -27.00
CA ALA A 47 35.24 -13.88 -25.95
C ALA A 47 33.81 -13.45 -26.40
N ALA A 48 33.06 -14.42 -26.97
CA ALA A 48 31.65 -14.27 -27.18
C ALA A 48 31.01 -13.91 -25.82
N VAL A 49 30.50 -12.69 -25.74
CA VAL A 49 29.56 -12.30 -24.68
C VAL A 49 28.43 -13.31 -24.80
N ARG A 50 28.47 -14.33 -23.96
CA ARG A 50 27.31 -15.15 -23.71
C ARG A 50 26.26 -14.23 -23.08
N SER A 51 25.39 -13.72 -23.93
CA SER A 51 24.09 -13.27 -23.51
C SER A 51 23.41 -14.50 -22.93
N ASP A 52 23.46 -14.64 -21.61
CA ASP A 52 22.60 -15.53 -20.87
C ASP A 52 21.18 -15.01 -21.04
N LYS A 53 20.61 -15.28 -22.22
CA LYS A 53 19.17 -15.22 -22.47
C LYS A 53 18.57 -16.48 -21.84
N SER A 54 18.33 -16.42 -20.56
CA SER A 54 17.18 -17.06 -19.97
C SER A 54 16.44 -16.00 -19.14
N ASP A 55 15.85 -15.03 -19.80
CA ASP A 55 14.72 -14.29 -19.28
C ASP A 55 13.58 -15.30 -19.08
N LYS A 56 13.70 -16.15 -18.07
CA LYS A 56 12.53 -16.76 -17.46
C LYS A 56 11.78 -15.60 -16.85
N GLU A 57 10.68 -15.27 -17.46
CA GLU A 57 9.73 -14.28 -16.99
C GLU A 57 9.55 -14.50 -15.49
N ALA A 58 10.01 -13.53 -14.70
CA ALA A 58 9.98 -13.64 -13.25
C ALA A 58 8.54 -13.79 -12.79
N LYS A 59 8.24 -14.89 -12.07
CA LYS A 59 6.88 -15.22 -11.67
C LYS A 59 6.64 -14.84 -10.22
N VAL A 60 5.50 -14.22 -10.00
CA VAL A 60 4.92 -13.98 -8.68
C VAL A 60 3.67 -14.84 -8.56
N ALA A 61 3.58 -15.61 -7.48
CA ALA A 61 2.41 -16.45 -7.20
C ALA A 61 1.76 -16.00 -5.89
N ILE A 62 0.48 -15.64 -5.94
CA ILE A 62 -0.30 -15.38 -4.73
C ILE A 62 -0.66 -16.74 -4.13
N ARG A 63 -0.15 -17.03 -2.92
CA ARG A 63 -0.34 -18.32 -2.23
C ARG A 63 -1.55 -18.31 -1.32
N ARG A 64 -1.82 -17.20 -0.68
CA ARG A 64 -2.95 -17.06 0.22
C ARG A 64 -3.43 -15.63 0.24
N MET A 65 -4.72 -15.46 0.03
CA MET A 65 -5.42 -14.20 0.18
C MET A 65 -6.65 -14.41 1.07
N PRO A 66 -6.84 -13.63 2.15
CA PRO A 66 -7.96 -13.83 3.05
C PRO A 66 -9.26 -13.48 2.33
N PRO A 67 -10.33 -14.27 2.49
CA PRO A 67 -11.65 -13.87 2.00
C PRO A 67 -12.12 -12.62 2.74
N PRO A 68 -12.82 -11.70 2.06
CA PRO A 68 -13.41 -10.54 2.72
C PRO A 68 -14.51 -10.97 3.72
N GLY A 69 -14.83 -10.08 4.67
CA GLY A 69 -15.83 -10.32 5.70
C GLY A 69 -15.22 -10.52 7.08
N LYS A 70 -15.91 -11.26 7.93
CA LYS A 70 -15.53 -11.44 9.36
C LYS A 70 -14.15 -12.06 9.55
N THR A 71 -13.66 -12.84 8.61
CA THR A 71 -12.33 -13.44 8.64
C THR A 71 -11.19 -12.45 8.54
N ALA A 72 -11.45 -11.27 7.97
CA ALA A 72 -10.50 -10.18 7.90
C ALA A 72 -10.54 -9.27 9.16
N MET A 73 -11.47 -9.49 10.09
CA MET A 73 -11.64 -8.64 11.27
C MET A 73 -10.70 -9.09 12.40
N VAL A 74 -9.81 -8.20 12.80
CA VAL A 74 -8.79 -8.44 13.85
C VAL A 74 -8.86 -7.34 14.89
N ARG A 75 -8.79 -7.72 16.16
CA ARG A 75 -8.75 -6.75 17.27
C ARG A 75 -7.37 -6.12 17.39
N THR A 76 -7.34 -4.86 17.81
CA THR A 76 -6.10 -4.16 18.13
C THR A 76 -5.34 -4.97 19.21
N PRO A 77 -4.02 -5.20 19.03
CA PRO A 77 -3.21 -5.84 20.04
C PRO A 77 -3.27 -5.06 21.36
N GLU A 78 -3.41 -5.76 22.49
CA GLU A 78 -3.32 -5.16 23.81
C GLU A 78 -1.87 -5.15 24.27
N PHE A 79 -1.30 -3.97 24.42
CA PHE A 79 0.00 -3.80 25.07
C PHE A 79 -0.24 -3.47 26.54
N SER A 80 -0.07 -4.43 27.43
CA SER A 80 -0.06 -4.17 28.87
C SER A 80 1.33 -3.74 29.31
N VAL A 81 1.51 -2.45 29.53
CA VAL A 81 2.72 -1.96 30.21
C VAL A 81 2.44 -2.01 31.70
N ASN A 82 3.15 -2.86 32.43
CA ASN A 82 3.09 -2.97 33.88
C ASN A 82 3.87 -1.79 34.51
N VAL A 83 3.33 -0.58 34.35
CA VAL A 83 3.84 0.60 35.05
C VAL A 83 3.10 0.68 36.38
N GLN A 84 3.83 0.42 37.47
CA GLN A 84 3.29 0.53 38.79
C GLN A 84 2.60 1.87 39.00
N ASN A 85 1.27 1.82 39.14
CA ASN A 85 0.40 2.82 39.79
C ASN A 85 0.26 4.25 39.26
N THR A 86 0.65 4.60 38.06
CA THR A 86 0.59 6.03 37.64
C THR A 86 -0.28 6.36 36.43
N MET A 87 -0.91 5.39 35.77
CA MET A 87 -1.85 5.70 34.71
C MET A 87 -3.26 5.19 35.02
N PRO A 88 -4.30 6.02 34.81
CA PRO A 88 -5.66 5.53 34.91
C PRO A 88 -5.85 4.41 33.89
N LYS A 89 -6.35 3.26 34.35
CA LYS A 89 -6.72 2.14 33.49
C LYS A 89 -7.85 2.60 32.56
N THR A 90 -7.51 3.18 31.43
CA THR A 90 -8.49 3.40 30.37
C THR A 90 -8.77 2.05 29.72
N SER A 91 -9.73 1.33 30.26
CA SER A 91 -10.21 0.06 29.69
C SER A 91 -11.08 0.35 28.46
N LYS A 92 -10.49 0.96 27.45
CA LYS A 92 -11.14 1.02 26.14
C LYS A 92 -11.04 -0.38 25.54
N LYS A 93 -12.19 -0.97 25.23
CA LYS A 93 -12.24 -2.26 24.52
C LYS A 93 -11.40 -2.16 23.25
N PRO A 94 -10.60 -3.19 22.94
CA PRO A 94 -9.86 -3.26 21.69
C PRO A 94 -10.81 -3.08 20.50
N ARG A 95 -10.46 -2.18 19.58
CA ARG A 95 -11.27 -1.91 18.40
C ARG A 95 -10.90 -2.88 17.28
N GLU A 96 -11.83 -3.16 16.40
CA GLU A 96 -11.65 -4.09 15.29
C GLU A 96 -11.14 -3.37 14.03
N TRP A 97 -10.10 -3.92 13.47
CA TRP A 97 -9.51 -3.54 12.18
C TRP A 97 -9.93 -4.55 11.13
N ALA A 98 -10.10 -4.15 9.89
CA ALA A 98 -10.11 -5.09 8.78
C ALA A 98 -8.67 -5.22 8.25
N LEU A 99 -8.06 -6.39 8.43
CA LEU A 99 -6.67 -6.69 8.09
C LEU A 99 -6.62 -7.69 6.94
N PHE A 100 -5.86 -7.36 5.89
CA PHE A 100 -5.71 -8.21 4.71
C PHE A 100 -4.24 -8.58 4.54
N GLU A 101 -3.89 -9.78 5.03
CA GLU A 101 -2.56 -10.36 4.90
C GLU A 101 -2.51 -11.28 3.69
N VAL A 102 -1.73 -10.92 2.69
CA VAL A 102 -1.54 -11.70 1.47
C VAL A 102 -0.17 -12.35 1.50
N LYS A 103 -0.14 -13.69 1.41
CA LYS A 103 1.10 -14.44 1.22
C LYS A 103 1.35 -14.64 -0.27
N TYR A 104 2.58 -14.35 -0.69
CA TYR A 104 3.01 -14.52 -2.07
C TYR A 104 4.40 -15.13 -2.13
N GLU A 105 4.75 -15.67 -3.28
CA GLU A 105 6.05 -16.30 -3.52
C GLU A 105 6.65 -15.73 -4.80
N THR A 106 7.96 -15.52 -4.77
CA THR A 106 8.77 -15.09 -5.91
C THR A 106 9.71 -16.22 -6.35
N ASP A 107 9.88 -16.44 -7.66
CA ASP A 107 10.79 -17.46 -8.20
C ASP A 107 12.14 -16.90 -8.70
N ALA A 108 12.23 -15.61 -8.94
CA ALA A 108 13.46 -14.93 -9.32
C ALA A 108 14.39 -14.78 -8.12
N LYS A 109 15.71 -14.82 -8.34
CA LYS A 109 16.70 -14.62 -7.28
C LYS A 109 16.49 -13.28 -6.56
N TRP A 110 16.19 -12.24 -7.32
CA TRP A 110 15.82 -10.90 -6.86
C TRP A 110 14.77 -10.31 -7.80
N MET A 111 13.81 -9.62 -7.22
CA MET A 111 12.84 -8.77 -7.92
C MET A 111 13.16 -7.33 -7.54
N ASP A 112 13.60 -6.52 -8.49
CA ASP A 112 14.00 -5.12 -8.25
C ASP A 112 12.85 -4.31 -7.62
N GLU A 113 11.64 -4.50 -8.14
CA GLU A 113 10.46 -3.78 -7.69
C GLU A 113 9.19 -4.62 -7.93
N LEU A 114 8.34 -4.66 -6.91
CA LEU A 114 6.98 -5.19 -6.98
C LEU A 114 6.01 -4.15 -6.45
N THR A 115 5.00 -3.84 -7.24
CA THR A 115 3.94 -2.91 -6.86
C THR A 115 2.64 -3.67 -6.63
N PHE A 116 2.10 -3.57 -5.43
CA PHE A 116 0.86 -4.21 -4.99
C PHE A 116 -0.26 -3.18 -4.97
N ASN A 117 -1.22 -3.33 -5.87
CA ASN A 117 -2.42 -2.48 -5.94
C ASN A 117 -3.57 -3.22 -5.27
N TYR A 118 -3.99 -2.73 -4.11
CA TYR A 118 -5.11 -3.27 -3.34
C TYR A 118 -6.40 -2.54 -3.63
N TYR A 119 -7.48 -3.29 -3.73
CA TYR A 119 -8.83 -2.81 -3.96
C TYR A 119 -9.76 -3.48 -2.95
N VAL A 120 -10.41 -2.69 -2.11
CA VAL A 120 -11.33 -3.20 -1.08
C VAL A 120 -12.66 -2.49 -1.19
N MET A 121 -13.75 -3.24 -1.07
CA MET A 121 -15.08 -2.70 -0.98
C MET A 121 -15.70 -3.08 0.36
N THR A 122 -16.26 -2.09 1.07
CA THR A 122 -17.05 -2.30 2.29
C THR A 122 -18.51 -2.01 2.02
N LYS A 123 -19.37 -2.54 2.89
CA LYS A 123 -20.83 -2.36 2.79
C LYS A 123 -21.41 -1.93 4.12
N CYS A 124 -22.23 -0.89 4.10
CA CYS A 124 -23.04 -0.47 5.24
C CYS A 124 -24.50 -0.18 4.79
N LYS A 125 -25.35 0.13 5.74
CA LYS A 125 -26.66 0.73 5.47
C LYS A 125 -26.53 2.25 5.59
N ASN A 126 -27.12 3.00 4.65
CA ASN A 126 -27.24 4.45 4.75
C ASN A 126 -28.43 4.81 5.70
N ASP A 127 -28.65 6.10 5.93
CA ASP A 127 -29.69 6.61 6.79
C ASP A 127 -31.12 6.22 6.32
N GLU A 128 -31.27 5.91 5.03
CA GLU A 128 -32.51 5.42 4.42
C GLU A 128 -32.66 3.89 4.51
N GLY A 129 -31.73 3.18 5.14
CA GLY A 129 -31.70 1.72 5.23
C GLY A 129 -31.29 1.00 3.94
N LYS A 130 -30.86 1.73 2.88
CA LYS A 130 -30.37 1.18 1.62
C LYS A 130 -28.92 0.78 1.74
N ASP A 131 -28.50 -0.18 0.91
CA ASP A 131 -27.09 -0.60 0.82
C ASP A 131 -26.24 0.54 0.24
N ALA A 132 -25.17 0.90 0.94
CA ALA A 132 -24.17 1.84 0.52
C ALA A 132 -22.79 1.16 0.57
N PHE A 133 -21.99 1.41 -0.45
CA PHE A 133 -20.68 0.81 -0.61
C PHE A 133 -19.58 1.87 -0.56
N SER A 134 -18.45 1.50 0.04
CA SER A 134 -17.26 2.35 0.04
C SER A 134 -16.10 1.59 -0.61
N PHE A 135 -15.51 2.20 -1.62
CA PHE A 135 -14.40 1.65 -2.40
C PHE A 135 -13.09 2.31 -1.99
N TYR A 136 -12.14 1.49 -1.58
CA TYR A 136 -10.81 1.89 -1.12
C TYR A 136 -9.75 1.32 -2.04
N THR A 137 -8.73 2.14 -2.31
CA THR A 137 -7.53 1.71 -3.05
C THR A 137 -6.30 2.14 -2.30
N THR A 138 -5.24 1.34 -2.37
CA THR A 138 -3.89 1.73 -1.95
C THR A 138 -2.86 0.97 -2.78
N THR A 139 -1.70 1.57 -2.92
CA THR A 139 -0.55 0.97 -3.61
C THR A 139 0.60 0.86 -2.62
N ILE A 140 1.19 -0.33 -2.55
CA ILE A 140 2.40 -0.59 -1.76
C ILE A 140 3.49 -1.04 -2.72
N ARG A 141 4.67 -0.48 -2.57
CA ARG A 141 5.83 -0.80 -3.39
C ARG A 141 6.91 -1.44 -2.54
N TYR A 142 7.38 -2.60 -2.97
CA TYR A 142 8.48 -3.34 -2.39
C TYR A 142 9.66 -3.32 -3.33
N ILE A 143 10.85 -3.15 -2.80
CA ILE A 143 12.12 -3.14 -3.56
C ILE A 143 13.02 -4.27 -3.06
N ASP A 144 13.89 -4.74 -3.97
CA ASP A 144 14.89 -5.76 -3.67
C ASP A 144 14.32 -7.00 -2.98
N VAL A 145 13.18 -7.50 -3.52
CA VAL A 145 12.50 -8.67 -2.96
C VAL A 145 13.25 -9.94 -3.36
N PRO A 146 13.78 -10.72 -2.40
CA PRO A 146 14.51 -11.95 -2.70
C PRO A 146 13.57 -13.06 -3.13
N LYS A 147 14.13 -14.18 -3.62
CA LYS A 147 13.37 -15.39 -3.89
C LYS A 147 12.83 -15.99 -2.60
N GLY A 148 11.56 -16.39 -2.60
CA GLY A 148 10.94 -17.10 -1.48
C GLY A 148 9.50 -16.69 -1.18
N GLU A 149 9.05 -17.05 0.00
CA GLU A 149 7.74 -16.69 0.53
C GLU A 149 7.81 -15.34 1.26
N HIS A 150 6.82 -14.51 1.00
CA HIS A 150 6.71 -13.15 1.54
C HIS A 150 5.27 -12.85 1.95
N MET A 151 5.11 -11.74 2.67
CA MET A 151 3.79 -11.26 3.10
C MET A 151 3.64 -9.78 2.78
N SER A 152 2.51 -9.43 2.16
CA SER A 152 2.06 -8.05 2.00
C SER A 152 0.79 -7.84 2.82
N CYS A 153 0.62 -6.66 3.41
CA CYS A 153 -0.49 -6.42 4.32
C CYS A 153 -1.01 -4.99 4.23
N VAL A 154 -2.33 -4.87 4.15
CA VAL A 154 -3.05 -3.59 4.27
C VAL A 154 -4.19 -3.71 5.27
N ALA A 155 -4.63 -2.57 5.80
CA ALA A 155 -5.69 -2.54 6.81
C ALA A 155 -6.65 -1.36 6.65
N ILE A 156 -7.92 -1.56 7.03
CA ILE A 156 -8.89 -0.49 7.22
C ILE A 156 -8.98 -0.20 8.72
N PRO A 157 -8.78 1.07 9.15
CA PRO A 157 -8.88 1.47 10.55
C PRO A 157 -10.27 1.27 11.15
N PRO A 158 -10.38 1.04 12.47
CA PRO A 158 -11.64 0.80 13.15
C PRO A 158 -12.71 1.88 12.94
N SER A 159 -12.29 3.14 12.88
CA SER A 159 -13.22 4.26 12.64
C SER A 159 -13.92 4.18 11.28
N LEU A 160 -13.22 3.65 10.27
CA LEU A 160 -13.79 3.48 8.93
C LEU A 160 -14.67 2.21 8.86
N VAL A 161 -14.25 1.13 9.55
CA VAL A 161 -15.08 -0.08 9.66
C VAL A 161 -16.38 0.22 10.39
N GLU A 162 -16.34 0.92 11.52
CA GLU A 162 -17.52 1.32 12.28
C GLU A 162 -18.49 2.19 11.47
N ARG A 163 -17.94 3.07 10.62
CA ARG A 163 -18.74 4.03 9.85
C ARG A 163 -19.25 3.47 8.52
N TYR A 164 -18.42 2.68 7.84
CA TYR A 164 -18.68 2.26 6.45
C TYR A 164 -18.84 0.76 6.29
N GLY A 165 -18.85 0.04 7.42
CA GLY A 165 -19.17 -1.38 7.48
C GLY A 165 -18.02 -2.32 7.20
N GLU A 166 -18.34 -3.61 7.17
CA GLU A 166 -17.40 -4.69 6.98
C GLU A 166 -16.97 -4.81 5.49
N PRO A 167 -15.75 -5.34 5.21
CA PRO A 167 -15.32 -5.61 3.86
C PRO A 167 -16.17 -6.72 3.23
N VAL A 168 -16.60 -6.51 1.98
CA VAL A 168 -17.42 -7.45 1.21
C VAL A 168 -16.75 -7.93 -0.07
N ALA A 169 -15.74 -7.21 -0.54
CA ALA A 169 -14.92 -7.64 -1.68
C ALA A 169 -13.48 -7.18 -1.49
N LEU A 170 -12.56 -7.99 -1.99
CA LEU A 170 -11.13 -7.74 -1.98
C LEU A 170 -10.56 -8.14 -3.33
N ALA A 171 -9.66 -7.34 -3.88
CA ALA A 171 -8.87 -7.70 -5.05
C ALA A 171 -7.44 -7.16 -4.92
N LEU A 172 -6.52 -7.84 -5.55
CA LEU A 172 -5.12 -7.50 -5.60
C LEU A 172 -4.60 -7.67 -7.02
N GLU A 173 -3.80 -6.69 -7.44
CA GLU A 173 -3.03 -6.77 -8.67
C GLU A 173 -1.57 -6.46 -8.35
N VAL A 174 -0.67 -7.36 -8.74
CA VAL A 174 0.77 -7.22 -8.55
C VAL A 174 1.40 -6.91 -9.88
N THR A 175 2.13 -5.81 -9.95
CA THR A 175 2.84 -5.38 -11.16
C THR A 175 4.34 -5.33 -10.92
N GLY A 176 5.11 -5.60 -11.96
CA GLY A 176 6.56 -5.43 -11.98
C GLY A 176 6.97 -3.98 -12.19
N LYS A 177 8.29 -3.73 -12.17
CA LYS A 177 8.90 -2.42 -12.43
C LYS A 177 8.53 -1.82 -13.80
N ASP A 178 8.31 -2.66 -14.79
CA ASP A 178 7.90 -2.29 -16.16
C ASP A 178 6.38 -2.01 -16.27
N GLY A 179 5.62 -2.20 -15.19
CA GLY A 179 4.18 -2.06 -15.16
C GLY A 179 3.42 -3.28 -15.68
N SER A 180 4.10 -4.37 -16.06
CA SER A 180 3.45 -5.61 -16.44
C SER A 180 2.73 -6.24 -15.24
N VAL A 181 1.53 -6.80 -15.47
CA VAL A 181 0.78 -7.50 -14.44
C VAL A 181 1.35 -8.90 -14.28
N LEU A 182 1.98 -9.17 -13.14
CA LEU A 182 2.59 -10.46 -12.81
C LEU A 182 1.60 -11.42 -12.16
N ALA A 183 0.69 -10.90 -11.33
CA ALA A 183 -0.36 -11.68 -10.69
C ALA A 183 -1.59 -10.81 -10.42
N SER A 184 -2.77 -11.41 -10.45
CA SER A 184 -4.03 -10.74 -10.12
C SER A 184 -4.98 -11.76 -9.50
N GLU A 185 -5.59 -11.42 -8.35
CA GLU A 185 -6.49 -12.31 -7.63
C GLU A 185 -7.58 -11.53 -6.91
N SER A 186 -8.76 -12.16 -6.83
CA SER A 186 -9.89 -11.69 -6.02
C SER A 186 -10.55 -12.92 -5.39
N PRO A 187 -10.39 -13.12 -4.06
CA PRO A 187 -10.93 -14.29 -3.40
C PRO A 187 -12.46 -14.25 -3.39
N ALA A 188 -13.06 -15.42 -3.53
CA ALA A 188 -14.50 -15.56 -3.37
C ALA A 188 -14.89 -15.30 -1.90
N GLY A 189 -15.98 -14.59 -1.69
CA GLY A 189 -16.54 -14.33 -0.35
C GLY A 189 -17.30 -13.02 -0.30
N GLY A 190 -18.14 -12.89 0.72
CA GLY A 190 -18.94 -11.68 0.95
C GLY A 190 -19.99 -11.44 -0.12
N LEU A 191 -19.69 -10.60 -1.10
CA LEU A 191 -20.56 -10.26 -2.21
C LEU A 191 -20.10 -10.95 -3.49
N THR A 192 -21.04 -11.50 -4.27
CA THR A 192 -20.73 -12.01 -5.61
C THR A 192 -20.43 -10.83 -6.53
N MET A 193 -19.18 -10.73 -6.93
CA MET A 193 -18.68 -9.65 -7.79
C MET A 193 -18.37 -10.17 -9.19
N PRO A 194 -18.52 -9.35 -10.24
CA PRO A 194 -18.02 -9.68 -11.57
C PRO A 194 -16.51 -9.94 -11.55
N LYS A 195 -16.01 -10.68 -12.56
CA LYS A 195 -14.56 -10.81 -12.76
C LYS A 195 -13.97 -9.40 -12.99
N GLU A 196 -12.83 -9.13 -12.37
CA GLU A 196 -12.14 -7.82 -12.45
C GLU A 196 -13.03 -6.62 -12.08
N TRP A 197 -13.93 -6.80 -11.09
CA TRP A 197 -14.87 -5.80 -10.62
C TRP A 197 -14.21 -4.45 -10.26
N TRP A 198 -12.94 -4.48 -9.86
CA TRP A 198 -12.18 -3.29 -9.49
C TRP A 198 -11.75 -2.43 -10.69
N LYS A 199 -11.97 -2.93 -11.92
CA LYS A 199 -11.76 -2.22 -13.18
C LYS A 199 -13.08 -1.92 -13.90
N ASP A 200 -14.18 -2.51 -13.45
CA ASP A 200 -15.48 -2.37 -14.11
C ASP A 200 -16.16 -1.05 -13.74
N SER A 201 -16.29 -0.15 -14.71
CA SER A 201 -16.98 1.14 -14.54
C SER A 201 -18.42 0.99 -14.08
N LYS A 202 -19.13 -0.08 -14.49
CA LYS A 202 -20.51 -0.34 -14.05
C LYS A 202 -20.62 -0.57 -12.55
N VAL A 203 -19.56 -1.12 -11.95
CA VAL A 203 -19.47 -1.32 -10.50
C VAL A 203 -19.03 -0.04 -9.81
N LEU A 204 -17.95 0.59 -10.31
CA LEU A 204 -17.29 1.71 -9.65
C LEU A 204 -18.04 3.05 -9.78
N ASP A 205 -18.79 3.24 -10.86
CA ASP A 205 -19.54 4.47 -11.12
C ASP A 205 -21.01 4.34 -10.69
N ASN A 206 -21.35 3.25 -9.99
CA ASN A 206 -22.67 3.08 -9.40
C ASN A 206 -22.91 4.16 -8.32
N PRO A 207 -24.06 4.87 -8.31
CA PRO A 207 -24.36 5.91 -7.33
C PRO A 207 -24.31 5.45 -5.86
N SER A 208 -24.46 4.14 -5.60
CA SER A 208 -24.33 3.58 -4.25
C SER A 208 -22.89 3.35 -3.81
N VAL A 209 -21.90 3.53 -4.71
CA VAL A 209 -20.47 3.33 -4.44
C VAL A 209 -19.79 4.68 -4.27
N THR A 210 -19.12 4.87 -3.16
CA THR A 210 -18.33 6.08 -2.88
C THR A 210 -16.85 5.72 -2.79
N ARG A 211 -16.00 6.40 -3.56
CA ARG A 211 -14.54 6.25 -3.45
C ARG A 211 -14.03 6.94 -2.20
N ARG A 212 -13.19 6.27 -1.42
CA ARG A 212 -12.68 6.76 -0.13
C ARG A 212 -11.20 6.46 0.04
N ASN A 213 -10.55 7.33 0.81
CA ASN A 213 -9.19 7.10 1.31
C ASN A 213 -9.26 6.43 2.68
N GLY A 214 -8.18 5.71 3.07
CA GLY A 214 -8.08 5.16 4.42
C GLY A 214 -7.70 3.68 4.48
N LEU A 215 -7.44 3.05 3.34
CA LEU A 215 -6.72 1.79 3.31
C LEU A 215 -5.24 2.11 3.54
N VAL A 216 -4.67 1.59 4.62
CA VAL A 216 -3.31 1.90 5.06
C VAL A 216 -2.43 0.65 5.02
N ASP A 217 -1.14 0.86 4.77
CA ASP A 217 -0.15 -0.20 4.86
C ASP A 217 0.12 -0.60 6.32
N ARG A 218 0.74 -1.76 6.53
CA ARG A 218 1.01 -2.32 7.85
C ARG A 218 1.84 -1.39 8.73
N SER A 219 2.79 -0.65 8.17
CA SER A 219 3.70 0.22 8.92
C SER A 219 2.95 1.33 9.67
N LYS A 220 1.75 1.70 9.19
CA LYS A 220 0.86 2.69 9.79
C LYS A 220 -0.18 2.10 10.74
N THR A 221 -0.03 0.84 11.13
CA THR A 221 -0.97 0.14 12.00
C THR A 221 -0.30 -0.33 13.28
N PRO A 222 -1.07 -0.65 14.35
CA PRO A 222 -0.52 -1.28 15.56
C PRO A 222 0.10 -2.65 15.31
N PHE A 223 -0.17 -3.28 14.17
CA PHE A 223 0.35 -4.59 13.78
C PHE A 223 1.77 -4.53 13.22
N ALA A 224 2.33 -3.34 12.98
CA ALA A 224 3.69 -3.17 12.50
C ALA A 224 4.74 -3.83 13.40
N LEU A 225 4.48 -3.85 14.72
CA LEU A 225 5.40 -4.38 15.72
C LEU A 225 5.20 -5.88 16.04
N VAL A 226 4.17 -6.51 15.47
CA VAL A 226 3.78 -7.89 15.84
C VAL A 226 4.53 -8.95 15.03
N ASN A 227 5.05 -8.59 13.88
CA ASN A 227 5.85 -9.48 13.04
C ASN A 227 6.83 -8.64 12.23
N VAL A 228 8.12 -8.78 12.51
CA VAL A 228 9.19 -7.89 12.01
C VAL A 228 9.86 -8.48 10.77
N ASP A 229 9.37 -9.59 10.27
CA ASP A 229 9.96 -10.18 9.08
C ASP A 229 9.61 -9.30 7.87
N ASP A 230 10.64 -8.82 7.24
CA ASP A 230 10.67 -8.56 5.83
C ASP A 230 10.67 -7.12 5.38
N TYR A 231 11.44 -6.87 4.45
CA TYR A 231 11.57 -5.99 3.30
C TYR A 231 11.19 -4.53 3.52
N GLU A 232 12.02 -3.70 2.98
CA GLU A 232 11.80 -2.26 2.98
C GLU A 232 10.67 -1.89 2.03
N VAL A 233 9.64 -1.23 2.58
CA VAL A 233 8.57 -0.62 1.80
C VAL A 233 9.03 0.78 1.40
N VAL A 234 9.10 1.05 0.12
CA VAL A 234 9.31 2.40 -0.41
C VAL A 234 7.95 3.04 -0.65
N GLN A 235 7.71 4.17 -0.01
CA GLN A 235 6.50 4.96 -0.17
C GLN A 235 6.63 5.95 -1.32
#